data_7bc9689b62efd43058a174d06902ab1d
#
_entry.id   7bc9689b62efd43058a174d06902ab1d
#
_cell.length_a   1.000
_cell.length_b   1.000
_cell.length_c   1.000
_cell.angle_alpha   90.00
_cell.angle_beta   90.00
_cell.angle_gamma   90.00
#
_symmetry.space_group_name_H-M   'P 1'
#
loop_
_entity.id
_entity.type
_entity.pdbx_description
1 polymer ?
#
loop_
_entity_poly.entity_id
_entity_poly.type
_entity_poly.pdbx_seq_one_letter_code
_entity_poly.pdbx_strand_id
1 'polypeptide(L)'
;MPVSRRAVLLSFIPMSLGLRRVLAAEAGSGPVVVIQKFYDVLLSVMKDAKHLSFDQRYQRLAPAISQAYNLPLMSRLSIGPGWAQLQPAQQQHVTEAFSRYTISLYANRFDDYSGERFEVDPNPIANANGTIVQSTLIKTNGEKVTLNYLMRQSEGGWQVIDVYLSGTISELATRRSEFAGVLQQSGADGLVKLLDQRIAALRTG
;
A
#
# COMPACT_ATOMS: atom_id res chain seq x y z
N MET A 1 7.79 -66.48 57.85
CA MET A 1 7.02 -65.20 57.73
C MET A 1 7.80 -64.27 56.82
N PRO A 2 7.41 -64.03 55.59
CA PRO A 2 8.15 -63.16 54.70
C PRO A 2 7.55 -61.72 54.69
N VAL A 3 8.45 -60.75 54.90
CA VAL A 3 8.15 -59.30 54.82
C VAL A 3 8.15 -58.82 53.41
N SER A 4 6.97 -58.32 52.99
CA SER A 4 6.75 -57.76 51.67
C SER A 4 7.37 -56.37 51.53
N ARG A 5 8.34 -56.18 50.63
CA ARG A 5 8.90 -54.89 50.25
C ARG A 5 8.02 -54.28 49.14
N ARG A 6 7.25 -53.24 49.47
CA ARG A 6 6.55 -52.40 48.51
C ARG A 6 7.54 -51.40 47.88
N ALA A 7 7.81 -51.60 46.59
CA ALA A 7 8.55 -50.61 45.78
C ALA A 7 7.62 -49.44 45.44
N VAL A 8 7.99 -48.26 45.84
CA VAL A 8 7.35 -46.97 45.44
C VAL A 8 7.98 -46.56 44.16
N LEU A 9 7.19 -46.64 43.07
CA LEU A 9 7.53 -46.11 41.76
C LEU A 9 7.27 -44.60 41.78
N LEU A 10 8.34 -43.80 41.80
CA LEU A 10 8.30 -42.35 41.56
C LEU A 10 8.16 -42.13 40.06
N SER A 11 6.95 -41.75 39.64
CA SER A 11 6.70 -41.29 38.29
C SER A 11 7.28 -39.90 38.10
N PHE A 12 8.36 -39.80 37.34
CA PHE A 12 8.87 -38.54 36.83
C PHE A 12 7.95 -38.08 35.67
N ILE A 13 7.21 -37.01 35.91
CA ILE A 13 6.50 -36.27 34.85
C ILE A 13 7.52 -35.34 34.19
N PRO A 14 7.84 -35.47 32.90
CA PRO A 14 8.66 -34.47 32.22
C PRO A 14 7.81 -33.23 32.06
N MET A 15 8.16 -32.19 32.77
CA MET A 15 7.67 -30.84 32.59
C MET A 15 8.21 -30.34 31.22
N SER A 16 7.42 -30.50 30.18
CA SER A 16 7.69 -29.94 28.85
C SER A 16 7.66 -28.42 28.99
N LEU A 17 8.84 -27.79 29.08
CA LEU A 17 9.01 -26.37 28.84
C LEU A 17 8.56 -26.10 27.38
N GLY A 18 7.31 -25.77 27.23
CA GLY A 18 6.80 -25.17 26.00
C GLY A 18 7.59 -23.89 25.75
N LEU A 19 8.59 -24.00 24.89
CA LEU A 19 9.31 -22.85 24.35
C LEU A 19 8.26 -21.98 23.66
N ARG A 20 7.76 -20.98 24.38
CA ARG A 20 7.08 -19.86 23.73
C ARG A 20 8.10 -19.23 22.79
N ARG A 21 8.07 -19.63 21.54
CA ARG A 21 8.59 -18.81 20.44
C ARG A 21 7.81 -17.49 20.48
N VAL A 22 8.25 -16.59 21.34
CA VAL A 22 7.84 -15.20 21.28
C VAL A 22 8.33 -14.67 19.94
N LEU A 23 7.38 -14.31 19.14
CA LEU A 23 7.39 -13.53 17.93
C LEU A 23 8.42 -12.37 17.95
N ALA A 24 9.66 -12.71 17.70
CA ALA A 24 10.72 -11.74 17.38
C ALA A 24 10.91 -11.62 15.85
N ALA A 25 9.85 -11.86 15.07
CA ALA A 25 9.94 -11.95 13.60
C ALA A 25 9.22 -10.81 12.86
N GLU A 26 8.95 -9.66 13.47
CA GLU A 26 8.24 -8.57 12.78
C GLU A 26 8.94 -7.21 12.75
N ALA A 27 10.16 -7.07 13.21
CA ALA A 27 10.89 -5.80 13.11
C ALA A 27 11.18 -5.36 11.67
N GLY A 28 10.93 -6.21 10.67
CA GLY A 28 11.12 -5.93 9.24
C GLY A 28 9.84 -5.86 8.40
N SER A 29 8.65 -6.03 9.00
CA SER A 29 7.38 -6.17 8.27
C SER A 29 6.26 -5.22 8.73
N GLY A 30 6.52 -4.31 9.67
CA GLY A 30 5.52 -3.34 10.15
C GLY A 30 5.12 -2.31 9.10
N PRO A 31 3.97 -1.61 9.29
CA PRO A 31 3.44 -0.68 8.30
C PRO A 31 4.40 0.48 8.00
N VAL A 32 5.14 0.95 9.00
CA VAL A 32 6.16 2.01 8.85
C VAL A 32 7.28 1.56 7.91
N VAL A 33 7.76 0.32 8.06
CA VAL A 33 8.84 -0.23 7.21
C VAL A 33 8.40 -0.36 5.74
N VAL A 34 7.14 -0.70 5.49
CA VAL A 34 6.60 -0.74 4.12
C VAL A 34 6.69 0.63 3.46
N ILE A 35 6.29 1.70 4.16
CA ILE A 35 6.36 3.07 3.64
C ILE A 35 7.81 3.53 3.48
N GLN A 36 8.70 3.22 4.41
CA GLN A 36 10.14 3.54 4.28
C GLN A 36 10.75 2.89 3.04
N LYS A 37 10.54 1.58 2.84
CA LYS A 37 11.03 0.87 1.65
C LYS A 37 10.45 1.43 0.35
N PHE A 38 9.17 1.80 0.35
CA PHE A 38 8.55 2.45 -0.80
C PHE A 38 9.22 3.79 -1.10
N TYR A 39 9.48 4.62 -0.08
CA TYR A 39 10.16 5.91 -0.25
C TYR A 39 11.63 5.77 -0.68
N ASP A 40 12.33 4.72 -0.24
CA ASP A 40 13.70 4.46 -0.71
C ASP A 40 13.74 4.25 -2.23
N VAL A 41 12.79 3.47 -2.77
CA VAL A 41 12.68 3.27 -4.22
C VAL A 41 12.24 4.55 -4.92
N LEU A 42 11.23 5.24 -4.39
CA LEU A 42 10.72 6.49 -4.96
C LEU A 42 11.83 7.55 -5.05
N LEU A 43 12.57 7.75 -3.97
CA LEU A 43 13.67 8.71 -3.90
C LEU A 43 14.83 8.32 -4.85
N SER A 44 15.11 7.01 -5.00
CA SER A 44 16.08 6.54 -5.99
C SER A 44 15.66 6.89 -7.42
N VAL A 45 14.38 6.70 -7.76
CA VAL A 45 13.85 7.05 -9.09
C VAL A 45 13.87 8.56 -9.31
N MET A 46 13.51 9.37 -8.31
CA MET A 46 13.59 10.84 -8.38
C MET A 46 15.01 11.31 -8.67
N LYS A 47 16.00 10.77 -7.96
CA LYS A 47 17.42 11.16 -8.15
C LYS A 47 17.93 10.87 -9.57
N ASP A 48 17.43 9.79 -10.17
CA ASP A 48 17.78 9.40 -11.54
C ASP A 48 16.86 10.02 -12.61
N ALA A 49 15.80 10.73 -12.21
CA ALA A 49 14.66 11.09 -13.07
C ALA A 49 15.09 11.82 -14.36
N LYS A 50 16.10 12.70 -14.30
CA LYS A 50 16.63 13.44 -15.48
C LYS A 50 17.22 12.53 -16.55
N HIS A 51 17.55 11.31 -16.20
CA HIS A 51 18.13 10.28 -17.11
C HIS A 51 17.11 9.21 -17.47
N LEU A 52 15.88 9.30 -16.97
CA LEU A 52 14.83 8.30 -17.15
C LEU A 52 13.67 8.87 -17.95
N SER A 53 13.25 8.16 -18.98
CA SER A 53 11.97 8.42 -19.62
C SER A 53 10.80 8.12 -18.67
N PHE A 54 9.60 8.62 -18.99
CA PHE A 54 8.37 8.27 -18.26
C PHE A 54 8.22 6.75 -18.10
N ASP A 55 8.40 5.99 -19.19
CA ASP A 55 8.24 4.53 -19.16
C ASP A 55 9.30 3.83 -18.31
N GLN A 56 10.51 4.35 -18.27
CA GLN A 56 11.56 3.83 -17.39
C GLN A 56 11.26 4.12 -15.91
N ARG A 57 10.75 5.31 -15.58
CA ARG A 57 10.28 5.61 -14.22
C ARG A 57 9.11 4.71 -13.84
N TYR A 58 8.13 4.56 -14.74
CA TYR A 58 7.00 3.64 -14.54
C TYR A 58 7.46 2.21 -14.22
N GLN A 59 8.35 1.65 -15.04
CA GLN A 59 8.86 0.28 -14.86
C GLN A 59 9.60 0.09 -13.54
N ARG A 60 10.37 1.08 -13.11
CA ARG A 60 11.10 1.03 -11.82
C ARG A 60 10.17 1.16 -10.61
N LEU A 61 9.10 1.96 -10.72
CA LEU A 61 8.14 2.17 -9.63
C LEU A 61 7.10 1.07 -9.51
N ALA A 62 6.74 0.42 -10.62
CA ALA A 62 5.65 -0.56 -10.67
C ALA A 62 5.79 -1.69 -9.62
N PRO A 63 6.94 -2.35 -9.44
CA PRO A 63 7.10 -3.39 -8.43
C PRO A 63 6.90 -2.85 -7.00
N ALA A 64 7.51 -1.70 -6.68
CA ALA A 64 7.46 -1.11 -5.34
C ALA A 64 6.03 -0.67 -4.98
N ILE A 65 5.31 -0.05 -5.92
CA ILE A 65 3.91 0.35 -5.73
C ILE A 65 3.03 -0.89 -5.60
N SER A 66 3.19 -1.91 -6.45
CA SER A 66 2.38 -3.14 -6.38
C SER A 66 2.61 -3.92 -5.08
N GLN A 67 3.80 -3.81 -4.48
CA GLN A 67 4.10 -4.42 -3.20
C GLN A 67 3.54 -3.61 -2.02
N ALA A 68 3.70 -2.28 -2.06
CA ALA A 68 3.31 -1.40 -0.96
C ALA A 68 1.80 -1.11 -0.92
N TYR A 69 1.09 -1.19 -2.06
CA TYR A 69 -0.32 -0.80 -2.21
C TYR A 69 -1.20 -2.00 -2.54
N ASN A 70 -2.35 -2.09 -1.88
CA ASN A 70 -3.39 -3.04 -2.26
C ASN A 70 -4.24 -2.45 -3.40
N LEU A 71 -3.66 -2.40 -4.60
CA LEU A 71 -4.29 -1.78 -5.77
C LEU A 71 -5.67 -2.40 -6.10
N PRO A 72 -5.90 -3.72 -5.98
CA PRO A 72 -7.23 -4.30 -6.17
C PRO A 72 -8.26 -3.76 -5.17
N LEU A 73 -7.92 -3.68 -3.89
CA LEU A 73 -8.82 -3.14 -2.87
C LEU A 73 -9.05 -1.63 -3.08
N MET A 74 -8.02 -0.88 -3.42
CA MET A 74 -8.12 0.55 -3.71
C MET A 74 -9.01 0.83 -4.93
N SER A 75 -8.89 0.03 -6.00
CA SER A 75 -9.77 0.09 -7.16
C SER A 75 -11.23 -0.12 -6.75
N ARG A 76 -11.53 -1.18 -6.00
CA ARG A 76 -12.86 -1.45 -5.46
C ARG A 76 -13.39 -0.30 -4.61
N LEU A 77 -12.58 0.23 -3.69
CA LEU A 77 -12.98 1.33 -2.79
C LEU A 77 -13.22 2.65 -3.54
N SER A 78 -12.44 2.92 -4.60
CA SER A 78 -12.60 4.13 -5.42
C SER A 78 -13.87 4.12 -6.29
N ILE A 79 -14.44 2.95 -6.58
CA ILE A 79 -15.70 2.79 -7.33
C ILE A 79 -16.89 2.75 -6.36
N GLY A 80 -16.69 2.15 -5.18
CA GLY A 80 -17.74 2.04 -4.16
C GLY A 80 -18.84 1.04 -4.54
N PRO A 81 -20.14 1.34 -4.27
CA PRO A 81 -21.23 0.37 -4.44
C PRO A 81 -21.39 -0.19 -5.85
N GLY A 82 -21.04 0.59 -6.88
CA GLY A 82 -21.09 0.16 -8.28
C GLY A 82 -20.18 -1.04 -8.59
N TRP A 83 -19.16 -1.30 -7.77
CA TRP A 83 -18.27 -2.45 -7.94
C TRP A 83 -18.99 -3.79 -7.95
N ALA A 84 -20.01 -3.96 -7.08
CA ALA A 84 -20.75 -5.22 -6.98
C ALA A 84 -21.63 -5.50 -8.21
N GLN A 85 -21.87 -4.51 -9.06
CA GLN A 85 -22.64 -4.64 -10.30
C GLN A 85 -21.77 -5.13 -11.48
N LEU A 86 -20.44 -5.09 -11.34
CA LEU A 86 -19.52 -5.48 -12.40
C LEU A 86 -19.34 -7.00 -12.44
N GLN A 87 -19.30 -7.55 -13.65
CA GLN A 87 -18.90 -8.93 -13.87
C GLN A 87 -17.41 -9.14 -13.50
N PRO A 88 -16.97 -10.35 -13.11
CA PRO A 88 -15.59 -10.60 -12.71
C PRO A 88 -14.54 -10.12 -13.73
N ALA A 89 -14.77 -10.32 -15.02
CA ALA A 89 -13.88 -9.84 -16.08
C ALA A 89 -13.80 -8.31 -16.11
N GLN A 90 -14.93 -7.61 -15.90
CA GLN A 90 -14.95 -6.15 -15.84
C GLN A 90 -14.22 -5.65 -14.59
N GLN A 91 -14.39 -6.30 -13.43
CA GLN A 91 -13.66 -5.97 -12.21
C GLN A 91 -12.14 -6.11 -12.41
N GLN A 92 -11.71 -7.15 -13.12
CA GLN A 92 -10.30 -7.35 -13.45
C GLN A 92 -9.79 -6.23 -14.37
N HIS A 93 -10.46 -5.93 -15.48
CA HIS A 93 -10.04 -4.87 -16.42
C HIS A 93 -9.95 -3.51 -15.75
N VAL A 94 -10.94 -3.16 -14.92
CA VAL A 94 -10.92 -1.90 -14.16
C VAL A 94 -9.77 -1.87 -13.14
N THR A 95 -9.51 -2.98 -12.43
CA THR A 95 -8.38 -3.09 -11.50
C THR A 95 -7.04 -2.90 -12.20
N GLU A 96 -6.86 -3.52 -13.37
CA GLU A 96 -5.65 -3.37 -14.19
C GLU A 96 -5.47 -1.93 -14.66
N ALA A 97 -6.53 -1.29 -15.17
CA ALA A 97 -6.49 0.10 -15.61
C ALA A 97 -6.19 1.05 -14.44
N PHE A 98 -6.84 0.85 -13.28
CA PHE A 98 -6.58 1.62 -12.07
C PHE A 98 -5.14 1.47 -11.58
N SER A 99 -4.59 0.26 -11.63
CA SER A 99 -3.21 -0.03 -11.25
C SER A 99 -2.23 0.70 -12.17
N ARG A 100 -2.41 0.59 -13.49
CA ARG A 100 -1.60 1.33 -14.47
C ARG A 100 -1.67 2.84 -14.23
N TYR A 101 -2.88 3.37 -14.00
CA TYR A 101 -3.08 4.79 -13.74
C TYR A 101 -2.38 5.25 -12.47
N THR A 102 -2.51 4.50 -11.37
CA THR A 102 -1.85 4.82 -10.10
C THR A 102 -0.33 4.86 -10.26
N ILE A 103 0.28 3.86 -10.90
CA ILE A 103 1.72 3.83 -11.14
C ILE A 103 2.15 5.00 -12.05
N SER A 104 1.35 5.32 -13.08
CA SER A 104 1.60 6.43 -13.99
C SER A 104 1.57 7.79 -13.29
N LEU A 105 0.67 7.97 -12.31
CA LEU A 105 0.65 9.18 -11.48
C LEU A 105 1.96 9.38 -10.71
N TYR A 106 2.50 8.32 -10.14
CA TYR A 106 3.79 8.38 -9.45
C TYR A 106 4.94 8.66 -10.43
N ALA A 107 4.96 8.00 -11.57
CA ALA A 107 5.98 8.20 -12.60
C ALA A 107 5.98 9.62 -13.18
N ASN A 108 4.81 10.28 -13.22
CA ASN A 108 4.69 11.68 -13.67
C ASN A 108 5.01 12.66 -12.54
N ARG A 109 4.46 12.46 -11.33
CA ARG A 109 4.61 13.42 -10.21
C ARG A 109 6.02 13.48 -9.62
N PHE A 110 6.79 12.40 -9.75
CA PHE A 110 8.13 12.25 -9.18
C PHE A 110 9.17 12.12 -10.31
N ASP A 111 9.20 13.14 -11.17
CA ASP A 111 10.00 13.21 -12.38
C ASP A 111 11.23 14.11 -12.28
N ASP A 112 11.46 14.70 -11.11
CA ASP A 112 12.65 15.51 -10.80
C ASP A 112 13.10 15.30 -9.34
N TYR A 113 14.31 15.75 -9.06
CA TYR A 113 14.89 15.78 -7.72
C TYR A 113 15.75 17.03 -7.55
N SER A 114 15.42 17.80 -6.54
CA SER A 114 16.12 19.04 -6.17
C SER A 114 16.71 19.00 -4.75
N GLY A 115 16.61 17.83 -4.07
CA GLY A 115 17.04 17.67 -2.68
C GLY A 115 15.89 17.39 -1.71
N GLU A 116 14.75 16.96 -2.23
CA GLU A 116 13.59 16.54 -1.44
C GLU A 116 13.96 15.38 -0.53
N ARG A 117 13.27 15.29 0.62
CA ARG A 117 13.39 14.17 1.54
C ARG A 117 12.02 13.77 2.08
N PHE A 118 11.89 12.50 2.41
CA PHE A 118 10.71 11.95 3.08
C PHE A 118 11.05 11.63 4.53
N GLU A 119 10.16 12.04 5.42
CA GLU A 119 10.22 11.71 6.85
C GLU A 119 8.98 10.85 7.17
N VAL A 120 9.18 9.71 7.82
CA VAL A 120 8.09 8.80 8.23
C VAL A 120 8.06 8.77 9.76
N ASP A 121 6.89 9.05 10.34
CA ASP A 121 6.72 8.94 11.80
C ASP A 121 6.85 7.46 12.20
N PRO A 122 7.71 7.12 13.16
CA PRO A 122 7.88 5.75 13.64
C PRO A 122 6.67 5.22 14.43
N ASN A 123 5.71 6.08 14.79
CA ASN A 123 4.57 5.75 15.63
C ASN A 123 3.27 5.73 14.81
N PRO A 124 2.86 4.57 14.26
CA PRO A 124 1.62 4.48 13.51
C PRO A 124 0.40 4.65 14.44
N ILE A 125 -0.66 5.25 13.90
CA ILE A 125 -1.88 5.57 14.65
C ILE A 125 -2.99 4.58 14.29
N ALA A 126 -3.61 3.95 15.30
CA ALA A 126 -4.77 3.10 15.08
C ALA A 126 -5.96 3.91 14.54
N ASN A 127 -6.66 3.36 13.56
CA ASN A 127 -7.83 3.96 12.93
C ASN A 127 -8.92 2.89 12.77
N ALA A 128 -10.20 3.28 12.77
CA ALA A 128 -11.33 2.35 12.61
C ALA A 128 -11.24 1.49 11.33
N ASN A 129 -10.60 2.00 10.28
CA ASN A 129 -10.47 1.32 8.98
C ASN A 129 -9.10 0.65 8.78
N GLY A 130 -8.18 0.74 9.74
CA GLY A 130 -6.83 0.19 9.62
C GLY A 130 -5.83 0.92 10.52
N THR A 131 -4.63 1.17 10.00
CA THR A 131 -3.56 1.88 10.69
C THR A 131 -3.04 3.00 9.80
N ILE A 132 -2.88 4.20 10.37
CA ILE A 132 -2.34 5.36 9.64
C ILE A 132 -0.84 5.47 9.93
N VAL A 133 -0.05 5.47 8.87
CA VAL A 133 1.37 5.86 8.90
C VAL A 133 1.45 7.29 8.41
N GLN A 134 1.91 8.18 9.29
CA GLN A 134 2.10 9.59 8.97
C GLN A 134 3.46 9.80 8.32
N SER A 135 3.50 10.65 7.31
CA SER A 135 4.75 11.04 6.67
C SER A 135 4.71 12.47 6.12
N THR A 136 5.87 12.99 5.83
CA THR A 136 6.05 14.34 5.31
C THR A 136 7.08 14.33 4.19
N LEU A 137 6.70 14.85 3.03
CA LEU A 137 7.63 15.25 1.99
C LEU A 137 8.11 16.67 2.31
N ILE A 138 9.40 16.87 2.41
CA ILE A 138 10.04 18.16 2.65
C ILE A 138 10.74 18.58 1.38
N LYS A 139 10.29 19.68 0.79
CA LYS A 139 10.89 20.28 -0.40
C LYS A 139 12.13 21.09 -0.04
N THR A 140 12.95 21.40 -1.03
CA THR A 140 14.18 22.19 -0.85
C THR A 140 13.95 23.62 -0.33
N ASN A 141 12.79 24.19 -0.65
CA ASN A 141 12.39 25.51 -0.12
C ASN A 141 11.87 25.46 1.32
N GLY A 142 11.88 24.27 1.97
CA GLY A 142 11.36 24.05 3.32
C GLY A 142 9.86 23.79 3.40
N GLU A 143 9.12 23.85 2.30
CA GLU A 143 7.70 23.51 2.25
C GLU A 143 7.50 22.05 2.65
N LYS A 144 6.50 21.79 3.50
CA LYS A 144 6.14 20.47 4.00
C LYS A 144 4.81 20.04 3.42
N VAL A 145 4.79 18.87 2.79
CA VAL A 145 3.58 18.24 2.27
C VAL A 145 3.30 16.98 3.08
N THR A 146 2.22 16.98 3.83
CA THR A 146 1.80 15.82 4.62
C THR A 146 1.17 14.77 3.72
N LEU A 147 1.67 13.53 3.83
CA LEU A 147 1.19 12.34 3.13
C LEU A 147 0.92 11.26 4.17
N ASN A 148 -0.34 11.01 4.49
CA ASN A 148 -0.71 9.97 5.45
C ASN A 148 -1.24 8.75 4.71
N TYR A 149 -0.75 7.57 5.08
CA TYR A 149 -1.11 6.30 4.45
C TYR A 149 -2.03 5.50 5.38
N LEU A 150 -3.27 5.29 4.96
CA LEU A 150 -4.13 4.30 5.61
C LEU A 150 -3.71 2.91 5.13
N MET A 151 -3.31 2.07 6.07
CA MET A 151 -2.79 0.74 5.78
C MET A 151 -3.64 -0.34 6.43
N ARG A 152 -3.71 -1.49 5.79
CA ARG A 152 -4.36 -2.69 6.33
C ARG A 152 -3.44 -3.88 6.20
N GLN A 153 -3.47 -4.75 7.20
CA GLN A 153 -2.77 -6.02 7.17
C GLN A 153 -3.65 -7.06 6.46
N SER A 154 -3.04 -7.83 5.56
CA SER A 154 -3.62 -8.98 4.85
C SER A 154 -2.63 -10.15 4.91
N GLU A 155 -2.96 -11.27 4.26
CA GLU A 155 -2.03 -12.41 4.13
C GLU A 155 -0.71 -12.02 3.46
N GLY A 156 -0.73 -11.02 2.57
CA GLY A 156 0.47 -10.45 1.92
C GLY A 156 1.25 -9.45 2.77
N GLY A 157 0.87 -9.23 4.04
CA GLY A 157 1.48 -8.24 4.92
C GLY A 157 0.73 -6.90 4.95
N TRP A 158 1.41 -5.85 5.40
CA TRP A 158 0.86 -4.50 5.45
C TRP A 158 0.85 -3.86 4.06
N GLN A 159 -0.32 -3.31 3.66
CA GLN A 159 -0.47 -2.61 2.39
C GLN A 159 -1.31 -1.34 2.55
N VAL A 160 -0.97 -0.32 1.77
CA VAL A 160 -1.73 0.93 1.65
C VAL A 160 -3.07 0.66 0.98
N ILE A 161 -4.14 1.19 1.58
CA ILE A 161 -5.50 1.12 1.02
C ILE A 161 -6.10 2.49 0.74
N ASP A 162 -5.49 3.57 1.21
CA ASP A 162 -5.82 4.95 0.86
C ASP A 162 -4.65 5.88 1.18
N VAL A 163 -4.59 7.03 0.53
CA VAL A 163 -3.61 8.09 0.79
C VAL A 163 -4.36 9.39 1.11
N TYR A 164 -3.99 10.02 2.21
CA TYR A 164 -4.55 11.31 2.60
C TYR A 164 -3.54 12.42 2.27
N LEU A 165 -3.89 13.22 1.28
CA LEU A 165 -3.13 14.42 0.93
C LEU A 165 -3.43 15.54 1.92
N SER A 166 -2.43 16.35 2.24
CA SER A 166 -2.52 17.39 3.27
C SER A 166 -3.05 16.87 4.62
N GLY A 167 -2.87 15.55 4.85
CA GLY A 167 -3.23 14.87 6.09
C GLY A 167 -4.70 14.43 6.22
N THR A 168 -5.62 14.98 5.44
CA THR A 168 -7.08 14.77 5.63
C THR A 168 -7.87 14.44 4.37
N ILE A 169 -7.36 14.77 3.19
CA ILE A 169 -8.09 14.58 1.91
C ILE A 169 -7.81 13.19 1.36
N SER A 170 -8.78 12.28 1.46
CA SER A 170 -8.71 10.93 0.88
C SER A 170 -8.66 10.99 -0.64
N GLU A 171 -7.62 10.43 -1.24
CA GLU A 171 -7.49 10.29 -2.69
C GLU A 171 -8.59 9.40 -3.28
N LEU A 172 -8.96 8.32 -2.59
CA LEU A 172 -10.02 7.43 -3.06
C LEU A 172 -11.40 8.08 -2.96
N ALA A 173 -11.69 8.80 -1.87
CA ALA A 173 -12.97 9.49 -1.72
C ALA A 173 -13.13 10.59 -2.78
N THR A 174 -12.07 11.32 -3.09
CA THR A 174 -12.07 12.35 -4.14
C THR A 174 -12.41 11.74 -5.51
N ARG A 175 -11.90 10.56 -5.82
CA ARG A 175 -12.15 9.89 -7.11
C ARG A 175 -13.48 9.18 -7.20
N ARG A 176 -14.07 8.81 -6.04
CA ARG A 176 -15.29 7.99 -6.00
C ARG A 176 -16.46 8.61 -6.75
N SER A 177 -16.70 9.90 -6.55
CA SER A 177 -17.81 10.60 -7.22
C SER A 177 -17.67 10.57 -8.73
N GLU A 178 -16.47 10.83 -9.23
CA GLU A 178 -16.19 10.82 -10.66
C GLU A 178 -16.28 9.40 -11.25
N PHE A 179 -15.62 8.42 -10.64
CA PHE A 179 -15.61 7.05 -11.15
C PHE A 179 -17.00 6.41 -11.11
N ALA A 180 -17.77 6.67 -10.05
CA ALA A 180 -19.16 6.23 -9.98
C ALA A 180 -20.04 6.86 -11.09
N GLY A 181 -19.86 8.15 -11.36
CA GLY A 181 -20.57 8.85 -12.44
C GLY A 181 -20.24 8.27 -13.81
N VAL A 182 -18.95 8.06 -14.11
CA VAL A 182 -18.53 7.46 -15.39
C VAL A 182 -19.02 6.02 -15.52
N LEU A 183 -18.94 5.23 -14.45
CA LEU A 183 -19.43 3.85 -14.43
C LEU A 183 -20.94 3.80 -14.75
N GLN A 184 -21.71 4.71 -14.15
CA GLN A 184 -23.16 4.79 -14.36
C GLN A 184 -23.51 5.18 -15.80
N GLN A 185 -22.75 6.10 -16.40
CA GLN A 185 -23.03 6.63 -17.73
C GLN A 185 -22.50 5.76 -18.87
N SER A 186 -21.33 5.16 -18.69
CA SER A 186 -20.56 4.52 -19.76
C SER A 186 -20.06 3.12 -19.42
N GLY A 187 -20.46 2.56 -18.28
CA GLY A 187 -20.07 1.23 -17.82
C GLY A 187 -18.58 1.08 -17.49
N ALA A 188 -18.16 -0.17 -17.30
CA ALA A 188 -16.76 -0.50 -16.98
C ALA A 188 -15.80 -0.07 -18.11
N ASP A 189 -16.17 -0.29 -19.37
CA ASP A 189 -15.34 0.06 -20.52
C ASP A 189 -15.13 1.57 -20.63
N GLY A 190 -16.16 2.37 -20.31
CA GLY A 190 -16.05 3.82 -20.23
C GLY A 190 -15.07 4.28 -19.15
N LEU A 191 -15.08 3.63 -17.99
CA LEU A 191 -14.12 3.92 -16.91
C LEU A 191 -12.70 3.52 -17.30
N VAL A 192 -12.50 2.35 -17.90
CA VAL A 192 -11.18 1.92 -18.42
C VAL A 192 -10.66 2.92 -19.45
N LYS A 193 -11.50 3.33 -20.40
CA LYS A 193 -11.15 4.33 -21.41
C LYS A 193 -10.74 5.67 -20.79
N LEU A 194 -11.46 6.15 -19.77
CA LEU A 194 -11.10 7.36 -19.04
C LEU A 194 -9.71 7.23 -18.41
N LEU A 195 -9.44 6.12 -17.72
CA LEU A 195 -8.15 5.88 -17.07
C LEU A 195 -7.01 5.82 -18.10
N ASP A 196 -7.20 5.14 -19.23
CA ASP A 196 -6.20 5.08 -20.31
C ASP A 196 -5.95 6.45 -20.96
N GLN A 197 -6.97 7.27 -21.14
CA GLN A 197 -6.82 8.67 -21.60
C GLN A 197 -5.99 9.50 -20.62
N ARG A 198 -6.21 9.33 -19.30
CA ARG A 198 -5.41 10.01 -18.27
C ARG A 198 -3.96 9.55 -18.28
N ILE A 199 -3.72 8.25 -18.43
CA ILE A 199 -2.37 7.71 -18.56
C ILE A 199 -1.66 8.33 -19.77
N ALA A 200 -2.35 8.44 -20.93
CA ALA A 200 -1.79 9.06 -22.11
C ALA A 200 -1.42 10.54 -21.85
N ALA A 201 -2.28 11.30 -21.18
CA ALA A 201 -2.00 12.69 -20.83
C ALA A 201 -0.80 12.83 -19.87
N LEU A 202 -0.63 11.92 -18.88
CA LEU A 202 0.52 11.93 -17.97
C LEU A 202 1.86 11.63 -18.66
N ARG A 203 1.83 11.00 -19.83
CA ARG A 203 3.06 10.68 -20.60
C ARG A 203 3.59 11.85 -21.41
N THR A 204 2.72 12.80 -21.75
CA THR A 204 3.03 13.91 -22.65
C THR A 204 3.24 15.25 -21.95
N GLY A 205 2.90 15.34 -20.68
CA GLY A 205 3.10 16.53 -19.83
C GLY A 205 4.32 16.40 -18.99
#